data_c652d53b2f6d0a0390f54a2dcc3fcf2e
#
_entry.id   c652d53b2f6d0a0390f54a2dcc3fcf2e
#
_cell.length_a   1.000
_cell.length_b   1.000
_cell.length_c   1.000
_cell.angle_alpha   90.00
_cell.angle_beta   90.00
_cell.angle_gamma   90.00
#
_symmetry.space_group_name_H-M   'P 1'
#
loop_
_entity.id
_entity.type
_entity.pdbx_description
1 polymer ?
#
loop_
_entity_poly.entity_id
_entity_poly.type
_entity_poly.pdbx_seq_one_letter_code
_entity_poly.pdbx_strand_id
1 'polypeptide(L)' 'RRLTGLSADDRAVLRRAVAALSARERQIMELRFGLTDGVERTQKEAADALGISQSYISRLEKRIIHTLKARLESE' A
#
# COMPACT_ATOMS: atom_id res chain seq x y z
N ARG A 1 0.02 -2.24 -13.04
CA ARG A 1 0.75 -0.98 -12.99
C ARG A 1 1.52 -0.86 -11.67
N ARG A 2 2.75 -0.47 -11.76
CA ARG A 2 3.61 -0.34 -10.57
C ARG A 2 3.34 0.97 -9.85
N LEU A 3 3.36 0.92 -8.53
CA LEU A 3 3.17 2.12 -7.71
C LEU A 3 4.37 3.05 -7.76
N THR A 4 5.54 2.55 -8.13
CA THR A 4 6.73 3.37 -8.31
C THR A 4 6.57 4.41 -9.41
N GLY A 5 5.60 4.23 -10.32
CA GLY A 5 5.32 5.19 -11.38
C GLY A 5 4.39 6.31 -11.00
N LEU A 6 3.99 6.40 -9.73
CA LEU A 6 3.09 7.46 -9.27
C LEU A 6 3.82 8.78 -9.15
N SER A 7 3.09 9.88 -9.41
CA SER A 7 3.59 11.22 -9.19
C SER A 7 3.73 11.51 -7.70
N ALA A 8 4.38 12.62 -7.36
CA ALA A 8 4.50 13.04 -5.96
C ALA A 8 3.12 13.27 -5.32
N ASP A 9 2.17 13.84 -6.08
CA ASP A 9 0.82 14.07 -5.58
C ASP A 9 0.09 12.75 -5.33
N ASP A 10 0.25 11.78 -6.23
CA ASP A 10 -0.34 10.45 -6.08
C ASP A 10 0.23 9.75 -4.85
N ARG A 11 1.53 9.89 -4.61
CA ARG A 11 2.17 9.32 -3.42
C ARG A 11 1.63 9.96 -2.15
N ALA A 12 1.37 11.25 -2.16
CA ALA A 12 0.80 11.95 -1.01
C ALA A 12 -0.61 11.42 -0.71
N VAL A 13 -1.41 11.19 -1.74
CA VAL A 13 -2.76 10.60 -1.58
C VAL A 13 -2.65 9.18 -1.03
N LEU A 14 -1.70 8.40 -1.55
CA LEU A 14 -1.47 7.03 -1.05
C LEU A 14 -1.09 7.05 0.44
N ARG A 15 -0.19 7.94 0.85
CA ARG A 15 0.22 8.04 2.25
C ARG A 15 -0.95 8.39 3.15
N ARG A 16 -1.82 9.29 2.71
CA ARG A 16 -3.03 9.66 3.48
C ARG A 16 -3.99 8.49 3.59
N ALA A 17 -4.18 7.74 2.51
CA ALA A 17 -5.04 6.57 2.51
C ALA A 17 -4.51 5.50 3.46
N VAL A 18 -3.20 5.29 3.45
CA VAL A 18 -2.54 4.32 4.33
C VAL A 18 -2.62 4.77 5.78
N ALA A 19 -2.45 6.07 6.04
CA ALA A 19 -2.50 6.60 7.41
C ALA A 19 -3.88 6.43 8.03
N ALA A 20 -4.93 6.30 7.23
CA ALA A 20 -6.28 6.10 7.72
C ALA A 20 -6.57 4.65 8.11
N LEU A 21 -5.65 3.74 7.82
CA LEU A 21 -5.81 2.32 8.15
C LEU A 21 -5.49 2.05 9.62
N SER A 22 -5.88 0.87 10.09
CA SER A 22 -5.44 0.41 11.41
C SER A 22 -3.91 0.31 11.44
N ALA A 23 -3.34 0.30 12.65
CA ALA A 23 -1.89 0.21 12.80
C ALA A 23 -1.31 -1.02 12.08
N ARG A 24 -2.00 -2.14 12.16
CA ARG A 24 -1.55 -3.39 11.54
C ARG A 24 -1.59 -3.28 10.01
N GLU A 25 -2.68 -2.80 9.46
CA GLU A 25 -2.84 -2.65 8.02
C GLU A 25 -1.86 -1.62 7.47
N ARG A 26 -1.65 -0.54 8.21
CA ARG A 26 -0.68 0.48 7.82
C ARG A 26 0.72 -0.08 7.75
N GLN A 27 1.12 -0.88 8.74
CA GLN A 27 2.42 -1.54 8.75
C GLN A 27 2.63 -2.40 7.51
N ILE A 28 1.60 -3.16 7.14
CA ILE A 28 1.65 -4.03 5.97
C ILE A 28 1.87 -3.22 4.70
N MET A 29 1.11 -2.14 4.53
CA MET A 29 1.21 -1.30 3.34
C MET A 29 2.51 -0.52 3.28
N GLU A 30 2.99 -0.03 4.42
CA GLU A 30 4.27 0.66 4.48
C GLU A 30 5.41 -0.26 4.04
N LEU A 31 5.36 -1.51 4.47
CA LEU A 31 6.35 -2.50 4.10
C LEU A 31 6.25 -2.85 2.61
N ARG A 32 5.03 -3.04 2.13
CA ARG A 32 4.77 -3.45 0.75
C ARG A 32 5.19 -2.37 -0.24
N PHE A 33 4.87 -1.11 0.04
CA PHE A 33 5.11 -0.01 -0.88
C PHE A 33 6.39 0.78 -0.58
N GLY A 34 7.14 0.38 0.43
CA GLY A 34 8.40 1.04 0.78
C GLY A 34 8.21 2.48 1.25
N LEU A 35 7.13 2.75 1.99
CA LEU A 35 6.81 4.12 2.40
C LEU A 35 7.73 4.64 3.50
N THR A 36 8.36 3.74 4.25
CA THR A 36 9.28 4.13 5.35
C THR A 36 10.74 4.06 4.95
N ASP A 37 11.14 2.99 4.25
CA ASP A 37 12.55 2.76 3.94
C ASP A 37 12.87 2.87 2.45
N GLY A 38 11.86 3.17 1.62
CA GLY A 38 12.06 3.30 0.18
C GLY A 38 12.23 1.98 -0.56
N VAL A 39 12.09 0.85 0.12
CA VAL A 39 12.26 -0.46 -0.48
C VAL A 39 10.91 -1.13 -0.69
N GLU A 40 10.46 -1.21 -1.95
CA GLU A 40 9.25 -1.93 -2.32
C GLU A 40 9.51 -3.43 -2.22
N ARG A 41 8.56 -4.14 -1.60
CA ARG A 41 8.63 -5.58 -1.46
C ARG A 41 7.49 -6.24 -2.20
N THR A 42 7.70 -7.44 -2.72
CA THR A 42 6.63 -8.22 -3.33
C THR A 42 5.63 -8.61 -2.24
N GLN A 43 4.42 -8.99 -2.66
CA GLN A 43 3.42 -9.48 -1.70
C GLN A 43 3.95 -10.66 -0.91
N LYS A 44 4.68 -11.55 -1.59
CA LYS A 44 5.27 -12.72 -0.92
C LYS A 44 6.33 -12.31 0.10
N GLU A 45 7.20 -11.37 -0.26
CA GLU A 45 8.24 -10.90 0.65
C GLU A 45 7.64 -10.25 1.89
N ALA A 46 6.62 -9.41 1.70
CA ALA A 46 5.94 -8.76 2.82
C ALA A 46 5.22 -9.78 3.69
N ALA A 47 4.57 -10.77 3.09
CA ALA A 47 3.89 -11.82 3.82
C ALA A 47 4.87 -12.63 4.66
N ASP A 48 5.99 -13.02 4.08
CA ASP A 48 7.02 -13.78 4.78
C ASP A 48 7.60 -12.98 5.95
N ALA A 49 7.87 -11.70 5.73
CA ALA A 49 8.45 -10.84 6.76
C ALA A 49 7.51 -10.67 7.97
N LEU A 50 6.21 -10.67 7.74
CA LEU A 50 5.22 -10.43 8.78
C LEU A 50 4.56 -11.70 9.30
N GLY A 51 4.86 -12.85 8.70
CA GLY A 51 4.29 -14.13 9.11
C GLY A 51 2.79 -14.23 8.86
N ILE A 52 2.31 -13.63 7.78
CA ILE A 52 0.89 -13.64 7.41
C ILE A 52 0.73 -14.21 6.00
N SER A 53 -0.52 -14.44 5.58
CA SER A 53 -0.77 -15.01 4.26
C SER A 53 -0.64 -13.94 3.17
N GLN A 54 -0.13 -14.35 2.02
CA GLN A 54 -0.07 -13.48 0.85
C GLN A 54 -1.47 -13.10 0.37
N SER A 55 -2.43 -14.02 0.51
CA SER A 55 -3.82 -13.76 0.12
C SER A 55 -4.41 -12.57 0.88
N TYR A 56 -4.10 -12.47 2.17
CA TYR A 56 -4.57 -11.35 2.98
C TYR A 56 -3.99 -10.03 2.47
N ILE A 57 -2.69 -10.00 2.17
CA ILE A 57 -2.04 -8.82 1.63
C ILE A 57 -2.65 -8.44 0.28
N SER A 58 -2.91 -9.43 -0.57
CA SER A 58 -3.52 -9.18 -1.88
C SER A 58 -4.89 -8.52 -1.75
N ARG A 59 -5.73 -9.02 -0.84
CA ARG A 59 -7.06 -8.43 -0.62
C ARG A 59 -6.97 -7.02 -0.07
N LEU A 60 -6.07 -6.80 0.88
CA LEU A 60 -5.87 -5.48 1.48
C LEU A 60 -5.37 -4.48 0.43
N GLU A 61 -4.41 -4.90 -0.38
CA GLU A 61 -3.85 -4.05 -1.43
C GLU A 61 -4.91 -3.64 -2.45
N LYS A 62 -5.77 -4.57 -2.87
CA LYS A 62 -6.84 -4.27 -3.80
C LYS A 62 -7.79 -3.22 -3.23
N ARG A 63 -8.11 -3.33 -1.95
CA ARG A 63 -8.99 -2.36 -1.28
C ARG A 63 -8.35 -0.98 -1.24
N ILE A 64 -7.06 -0.90 -0.95
CA ILE A 64 -6.32 0.36 -0.91
C ILE A 64 -6.23 0.98 -2.29
N ILE A 65 -5.92 0.19 -3.30
CA ILE A 65 -5.83 0.67 -4.69
C ILE A 65 -7.19 1.21 -5.16
N HIS A 66 -8.27 0.52 -4.79
CA HIS A 66 -9.62 0.98 -5.15
C HIS A 66 -9.92 2.34 -4.50
N THR A 67 -9.58 2.49 -3.24
CA THR A 67 -9.76 3.76 -2.52
C THR A 67 -8.92 4.88 -3.14
N LEU A 68 -7.67 4.57 -3.48
CA LEU A 68 -6.78 5.52 -4.11
C LEU A 68 -7.33 6.01 -5.45
N LYS A 69 -7.80 5.09 -6.28
CA LYS A 69 -8.40 5.45 -7.57
C LYS A 69 -9.61 6.35 -7.41
N ALA A 70 -10.48 6.03 -6.45
CA ALA A 70 -11.67 6.85 -6.21
C ALA A 70 -11.28 8.27 -5.83
N ARG A 71 -10.26 8.42 -5.01
CA ARG A 71 -9.80 9.76 -4.59
C ARG A 71 -9.19 10.54 -5.75
N LEU A 72 -8.38 9.87 -6.57
CA LEU A 72 -7.74 10.52 -7.72
C LEU A 72 -8.77 10.95 -8.76
N GLU A 73 -9.82 10.13 -8.95
CA GLU A 73 -10.87 10.45 -9.92
C GLU A 73 -11.77 11.58 -9.47
N SER A 74 -11.91 11.78 -8.16
CA SER A 74 -12.77 12.85 -7.63
C SER A 74 -12.05 14.17 -7.52
N GLU A 75 -10.75 14.18 -7.71
CA GLU A 75 -9.95 15.40 -7.70
C GLU A 75 -9.70 15.90 -9.13
#